data_d5d4e22cf826ffd774c0cf6793463b56
#
_entry.id   d5d4e22cf826ffd774c0cf6793463b56
#
_cell.length_a   1.000
_cell.length_b   1.000
_cell.length_c   1.000
_cell.angle_alpha   90.00
_cell.angle_beta   90.00
_cell.angle_gamma   90.00
#
_symmetry.space_group_name_H-M   'P 1'
#
loop_
_entity.id
_entity.type
_entity.pdbx_description
1 polymer ?
#
loop_
_entity_poly.entity_id
_entity_poly.type
_entity_poly.pdbx_seq_one_letter_code
_entity_poly.pdbx_strand_id
1 'polypeptide(L)'
;MSPTGNRRYTKCDDEKCTRPACYRSAGSSKEDDFPCDRLGCNGRFRLLRHVSFVDCPGHDILMATMLNGAAVMDAALLLIAGNESCPQPQTSEHLAAIEIMKLKHILILQNKIDLVKESQAKEQYQQILKFVQGTVAEGAPVVPISAQLKYNIEVICEYIVKKIPMPLRDFVSEPRLIVIRSFDVNKPGCEVDDLKGGVAGGSILRGVLKVGQEIEVRPGIVSKDDEGKLLCKPIFSRILSLCTEQNDLMYAVPGGLIGVGTKIDPTLSRADRMVGQVLGAVGALPDIYIELEISYFLLRRLLGVRTEGDKKGAKVQKLSKNEVLMVNIGSLSTGGRVLAVKADLAKISLTSPVCTEIGEKIALSRRVEKHWRLIGWGQIRRGITVKPTSQE
;
A
#
# COMPACT_ATOMS: atom_id res chain seq x y z
N MET A 1 -2.34 -8.73 -4.87
CA MET A 1 -2.79 -7.39 -5.26
C MET A 1 -2.79 -7.33 -6.76
N SER A 2 -3.94 -7.13 -7.36
CA SER A 2 -4.01 -6.80 -8.77
C SER A 2 -3.52 -5.36 -8.92
N PRO A 3 -2.58 -5.03 -9.82
CA PRO A 3 -2.26 -3.64 -10.12
C PRO A 3 -3.51 -3.04 -10.74
N THR A 4 -4.21 -2.28 -9.97
CA THR A 4 -5.36 -1.55 -10.44
C THR A 4 -4.85 -0.32 -11.15
N GLY A 5 -5.37 -0.09 -12.31
CA GLY A 5 -4.86 0.91 -13.23
C GLY A 5 -4.89 2.31 -12.68
N ASN A 6 -4.06 3.14 -13.26
CA ASN A 6 -4.09 4.57 -13.09
C ASN A 6 -5.36 5.15 -13.71
N ARG A 7 -5.92 6.16 -13.08
CA ARG A 7 -7.10 6.89 -13.58
C ARG A 7 -6.79 8.37 -13.68
N ARG A 8 -7.23 8.96 -14.77
CA ARG A 8 -7.21 10.39 -15.01
C ARG A 8 -8.51 11.00 -14.53
N TYR A 9 -8.43 11.97 -13.65
CA TYR A 9 -9.57 12.72 -13.17
C TYR A 9 -9.60 14.07 -13.86
N THR A 10 -10.71 14.35 -14.53
CA THR A 10 -10.89 15.48 -15.42
C THR A 10 -12.11 16.30 -15.01
N LYS A 11 -12.13 17.57 -15.43
CA LYS A 11 -13.27 18.47 -15.27
C LYS A 11 -13.56 19.14 -16.59
N CYS A 12 -14.83 19.22 -16.95
CA CYS A 12 -15.29 20.00 -18.09
C CYS A 12 -15.11 21.49 -17.81
N ASP A 13 -14.60 22.24 -18.79
CA ASP A 13 -14.33 23.68 -18.70
C ASP A 13 -15.56 24.56 -19.06
N ASP A 14 -16.63 23.97 -19.61
CA ASP A 14 -17.88 24.68 -19.90
C ASP A 14 -18.66 24.96 -18.60
N GLU A 15 -19.00 26.22 -18.35
CA GLU A 15 -19.80 26.67 -17.19
C GLU A 15 -21.22 26.08 -17.17
N LYS A 16 -21.78 25.73 -18.33
CA LYS A 16 -23.06 25.06 -18.45
C LYS A 16 -23.04 23.62 -17.96
N CYS A 17 -21.87 23.02 -17.84
CA CYS A 17 -21.70 21.68 -17.33
C CYS A 17 -21.74 21.70 -15.79
N THR A 18 -22.92 21.48 -15.21
CA THR A 18 -23.16 21.59 -13.78
C THR A 18 -22.53 20.48 -12.96
N ARG A 19 -22.23 20.81 -11.68
CA ARG A 19 -21.72 19.83 -10.70
C ARG A 19 -22.83 18.87 -10.24
N PRO A 20 -22.50 17.59 -9.89
CA PRO A 20 -21.17 16.97 -9.94
C PRO A 20 -20.78 16.47 -11.32
N ALA A 21 -21.70 16.51 -12.25
CA ALA A 21 -21.63 15.91 -13.56
C ALA A 21 -20.47 16.44 -14.44
N CYS A 22 -19.92 17.65 -14.16
CA CYS A 22 -18.73 18.15 -14.84
C CYS A 22 -17.42 17.41 -14.46
N TYR A 23 -17.42 16.50 -13.47
CA TYR A 23 -16.26 15.70 -13.10
C TYR A 23 -16.38 14.30 -13.70
N ARG A 24 -15.25 13.77 -14.19
CA ARG A 24 -15.21 12.44 -14.81
C ARG A 24 -13.85 11.78 -14.56
N SER A 25 -13.87 10.44 -14.49
CA SER A 25 -12.64 9.64 -14.55
C SER A 25 -12.51 8.99 -15.93
N ALA A 26 -11.29 8.91 -16.43
CA ALA A 26 -10.93 8.24 -17.66
C ALA A 26 -9.76 7.28 -17.46
N GLY A 27 -9.55 6.33 -18.35
CA GLY A 27 -8.38 5.45 -18.36
C GLY A 27 -7.11 6.24 -18.68
N SER A 28 -5.96 5.70 -18.30
CA SER A 28 -4.65 6.35 -18.50
C SER A 28 -4.23 6.50 -19.95
N SER A 29 -4.79 5.69 -20.85
CA SER A 29 -4.55 5.78 -22.29
C SER A 29 -5.31 6.92 -22.98
N LYS A 30 -6.26 7.57 -22.29
CA LYS A 30 -6.99 8.70 -22.84
C LYS A 30 -6.13 9.95 -22.87
N GLU A 31 -6.34 10.85 -23.83
CA GLU A 31 -5.67 12.15 -23.89
C GLU A 31 -5.99 13.01 -22.66
N ASP A 32 -5.13 13.98 -22.36
CA ASP A 32 -5.29 14.89 -21.21
C ASP A 32 -6.44 15.90 -21.42
N ASP A 33 -6.83 16.11 -22.67
CA ASP A 33 -7.87 17.03 -23.11
C ASP A 33 -8.73 16.34 -24.16
N PHE A 34 -10.04 16.15 -23.87
CA PHE A 34 -10.99 15.53 -24.80
C PHE A 34 -12.37 16.18 -24.72
N PRO A 35 -13.17 16.15 -25.82
CA PRO A 35 -14.47 16.80 -25.87
C PRO A 35 -15.45 16.22 -24.83
N CYS A 36 -16.30 17.10 -24.30
CA CYS A 36 -17.41 16.68 -23.45
C CYS A 36 -18.51 16.03 -24.31
N ASP A 37 -18.95 14.84 -23.90
CA ASP A 37 -19.96 14.04 -24.61
C ASP A 37 -21.40 14.31 -24.10
N ARG A 38 -21.60 15.37 -23.31
CA ARG A 38 -22.92 15.71 -22.78
C ARG A 38 -23.73 16.54 -23.75
N LEU A 39 -25.01 16.24 -23.81
CA LEU A 39 -25.96 16.97 -24.66
C LEU A 39 -25.97 18.46 -24.28
N GLY A 40 -25.73 19.32 -25.27
CA GLY A 40 -25.73 20.77 -25.09
C GLY A 40 -24.48 21.38 -24.43
N CYS A 41 -23.45 20.58 -24.22
CA CYS A 41 -22.15 21.04 -23.74
C CYS A 41 -21.12 21.05 -24.87
N ASN A 42 -20.47 22.20 -25.10
CA ASN A 42 -19.40 22.35 -26.08
C ASN A 42 -18.01 22.41 -25.43
N GLY A 43 -17.94 22.11 -24.13
CA GLY A 43 -16.71 22.14 -23.37
C GLY A 43 -15.80 20.95 -23.61
N ARG A 44 -14.64 20.98 -23.02
CA ARG A 44 -13.65 19.92 -23.03
C ARG A 44 -13.33 19.48 -21.62
N PHE A 45 -13.14 18.17 -21.44
CA PHE A 45 -12.60 17.63 -20.19
C PHE A 45 -11.09 17.83 -20.14
N ARG A 46 -10.61 18.59 -19.17
CA ARG A 46 -9.20 18.83 -18.92
C ARG A 46 -8.71 18.03 -17.73
N LEU A 47 -7.51 17.47 -17.84
CA LEU A 47 -6.89 16.72 -16.76
C LEU A 47 -6.63 17.63 -15.55
N LEU A 48 -7.09 17.17 -14.38
CA LEU A 48 -6.82 17.82 -13.10
C LEU A 48 -5.88 16.98 -12.23
N ARG A 49 -6.02 15.65 -12.30
CA ARG A 49 -5.27 14.75 -11.42
C ARG A 49 -5.11 13.37 -12.02
N HIS A 50 -3.94 12.80 -11.85
CA HIS A 50 -3.66 11.39 -12.07
C HIS A 50 -3.65 10.64 -10.73
N VAL A 51 -4.34 9.52 -10.63
CA VAL A 51 -4.47 8.76 -9.39
C VAL A 51 -4.23 7.28 -9.67
N SER A 52 -3.36 6.67 -8.89
CA SER A 52 -3.15 5.22 -8.90
C SER A 52 -4.00 4.59 -7.79
N PHE A 53 -4.68 3.50 -8.12
CA PHE A 53 -5.44 2.72 -7.15
C PHE A 53 -4.67 1.48 -6.73
N VAL A 54 -4.68 1.22 -5.44
CA VAL A 54 -4.23 -0.03 -4.86
C VAL A 54 -5.47 -0.76 -4.35
N ASP A 55 -5.86 -1.82 -5.05
CA ASP A 55 -6.99 -2.65 -4.66
C ASP A 55 -6.59 -3.59 -3.52
N CYS A 56 -7.17 -3.36 -2.37
CA CYS A 56 -6.87 -4.12 -1.16
C CYS A 56 -7.81 -5.32 -1.06
N PRO A 57 -7.28 -6.53 -0.81
CA PRO A 57 -8.13 -7.69 -0.65
C PRO A 57 -9.05 -7.54 0.56
N GLY A 58 -10.34 -7.83 0.37
CA GLY A 58 -11.35 -7.73 1.41
C GLY A 58 -11.41 -8.93 2.37
N HIS A 59 -10.70 -10.02 2.07
CA HIS A 59 -10.70 -11.22 2.91
C HIS A 59 -9.67 -11.10 4.04
N ASP A 60 -10.06 -11.50 5.22
CA ASP A 60 -9.26 -11.50 6.45
C ASP A 60 -7.91 -12.26 6.34
N ILE A 61 -7.88 -13.31 5.51
CA ILE A 61 -6.66 -14.10 5.24
C ILE A 61 -5.55 -13.24 4.58
N LEU A 62 -5.93 -12.17 3.89
CA LEU A 62 -5.02 -11.35 3.08
C LEU A 62 -4.66 -10.00 3.74
N MET A 63 -4.95 -9.82 5.02
CA MET A 63 -4.67 -8.59 5.76
C MET A 63 -3.18 -8.19 5.70
N ALA A 64 -2.27 -9.16 5.82
CA ALA A 64 -0.83 -8.89 5.70
C ALA A 64 -0.46 -8.28 4.33
N THR A 65 -1.10 -8.78 3.26
CA THR A 65 -0.91 -8.25 1.90
C THR A 65 -1.46 -6.83 1.76
N MET A 66 -2.58 -6.52 2.43
CA MET A 66 -3.11 -5.17 2.48
C MET A 66 -2.15 -4.21 3.17
N LEU A 67 -1.59 -4.59 4.32
CA LEU A 67 -0.64 -3.76 5.06
C LEU A 67 0.62 -3.44 4.25
N ASN A 68 1.11 -4.38 3.45
CA ASN A 68 2.23 -4.12 2.54
C ASN A 68 1.89 -3.07 1.47
N GLY A 69 0.67 -3.10 0.93
CA GLY A 69 0.21 -2.09 -0.01
C GLY A 69 -0.04 -0.73 0.62
N ALA A 70 -0.46 -0.70 1.87
CA ALA A 70 -0.76 0.53 2.59
C ALA A 70 0.47 1.44 2.80
N ALA A 71 1.69 0.90 2.73
CA ALA A 71 2.93 1.65 2.83
C ALA A 71 3.12 2.73 1.74
N VAL A 72 2.38 2.63 0.64
CA VAL A 72 2.49 3.53 -0.51
C VAL A 72 1.23 4.36 -0.77
N MET A 73 0.26 4.31 0.12
CA MET A 73 -1.03 5.01 -0.03
C MET A 73 -0.98 6.42 0.56
N ASP A 74 -1.64 7.37 -0.09
CA ASP A 74 -1.81 8.75 0.38
C ASP A 74 -3.21 8.99 0.96
N ALA A 75 -4.20 8.21 0.51
CA ALA A 75 -5.60 8.32 0.92
C ALA A 75 -6.27 6.93 0.90
N ALA A 76 -7.43 6.83 1.51
CA ALA A 76 -8.19 5.60 1.54
C ALA A 76 -9.65 5.81 1.11
N LEU A 77 -10.17 4.89 0.30
CA LEU A 77 -11.59 4.76 0.02
C LEU A 77 -12.09 3.54 0.80
N LEU A 78 -12.86 3.78 1.86
CA LEU A 78 -13.44 2.71 2.69
C LEU A 78 -14.82 2.33 2.14
N LEU A 79 -14.93 1.14 1.57
CA LEU A 79 -16.18 0.63 1.01
C LEU A 79 -16.98 -0.14 2.06
N ILE A 80 -18.25 0.21 2.21
CA ILE A 80 -19.19 -0.47 3.10
C ILE A 80 -20.40 -0.88 2.28
N ALA A 81 -20.75 -2.17 2.30
CA ALA A 81 -21.88 -2.69 1.56
C ALA A 81 -23.20 -2.29 2.24
N GLY A 82 -24.08 -1.61 1.51
CA GLY A 82 -25.35 -1.08 2.02
C GLY A 82 -26.35 -2.16 2.45
N ASN A 83 -26.23 -3.36 1.91
CA ASN A 83 -27.07 -4.52 2.22
C ASN A 83 -26.57 -5.36 3.41
N GLU A 84 -25.52 -4.92 4.09
CA GLU A 84 -24.92 -5.62 5.22
C GLU A 84 -24.93 -4.72 6.47
N SER A 85 -24.88 -5.31 7.66
CA SER A 85 -24.76 -4.55 8.91
C SER A 85 -23.38 -3.87 9.01
N CYS A 86 -23.35 -2.68 9.57
CA CYS A 86 -22.09 -1.96 9.83
C CYS A 86 -21.83 -1.89 11.36
N PRO A 87 -20.59 -2.19 11.82
CA PRO A 87 -19.43 -2.62 11.02
C PRO A 87 -19.43 -4.14 10.74
N GLN A 88 -18.90 -4.52 9.60
CA GLN A 88 -18.43 -5.89 9.38
C GLN A 88 -17.03 -6.08 10.02
N PRO A 89 -16.64 -7.33 10.37
CA PRO A 89 -15.32 -7.60 10.95
C PRO A 89 -14.18 -7.05 10.10
N GLN A 90 -14.20 -7.29 8.80
CA GLN A 90 -13.17 -6.82 7.86
C GLN A 90 -13.12 -5.29 7.76
N THR A 91 -14.28 -4.62 7.81
CA THR A 91 -14.35 -3.15 7.80
C THR A 91 -13.62 -2.57 9.01
N SER A 92 -13.76 -3.20 10.18
CA SER A 92 -13.06 -2.78 11.40
C SER A 92 -11.55 -2.98 11.31
N GLU A 93 -11.10 -4.10 10.71
CA GLU A 93 -9.68 -4.36 10.47
C GLU A 93 -9.08 -3.37 9.48
N HIS A 94 -9.78 -3.05 8.38
CA HIS A 94 -9.34 -2.07 7.40
C HIS A 94 -9.23 -0.67 8.01
N LEU A 95 -10.19 -0.25 8.83
CA LEU A 95 -10.12 1.04 9.50
C LEU A 95 -8.95 1.11 10.49
N ALA A 96 -8.67 0.04 11.24
CA ALA A 96 -7.51 -0.02 12.11
C ALA A 96 -6.20 0.06 11.33
N ALA A 97 -6.09 -0.59 10.17
CA ALA A 97 -4.92 -0.48 9.30
C ALA A 97 -4.72 0.95 8.77
N ILE A 98 -5.79 1.63 8.35
CA ILE A 98 -5.77 3.03 7.94
C ILE A 98 -5.27 3.92 9.08
N GLU A 99 -5.71 3.65 10.32
CA GLU A 99 -5.28 4.38 11.52
C GLU A 99 -3.80 4.17 11.83
N ILE A 100 -3.31 2.92 11.75
CA ILE A 100 -1.89 2.58 11.92
C ILE A 100 -1.03 3.33 10.91
N MET A 101 -1.44 3.32 9.65
CA MET A 101 -0.73 4.01 8.56
C MET A 101 -0.88 5.53 8.61
N LYS A 102 -1.72 6.06 9.52
CA LYS A 102 -2.02 7.50 9.68
C LYS A 102 -2.50 8.15 8.37
N LEU A 103 -3.27 7.45 7.58
CA LEU A 103 -3.91 8.04 6.40
C LEU A 103 -4.96 9.05 6.86
N LYS A 104 -4.76 10.32 6.54
CA LYS A 104 -5.63 11.41 6.99
C LYS A 104 -6.81 11.68 6.08
N HIS A 105 -6.68 11.27 4.82
CA HIS A 105 -7.69 11.55 3.79
C HIS A 105 -8.49 10.28 3.50
N ILE A 106 -9.68 10.23 4.06
CA ILE A 106 -10.57 9.07 3.98
C ILE A 106 -11.89 9.52 3.36
N LEU A 107 -12.39 8.71 2.44
CA LEU A 107 -13.71 8.83 1.86
C LEU A 107 -14.46 7.51 2.07
N ILE A 108 -15.62 7.56 2.69
CA ILE A 108 -16.43 6.37 2.96
C ILE A 108 -17.46 6.24 1.85
N LEU A 109 -17.53 5.07 1.24
CA LEU A 109 -18.43 4.77 0.14
C LEU A 109 -19.45 3.72 0.59
N GLN A 110 -20.70 4.15 0.80
CA GLN A 110 -21.82 3.26 1.07
C GLN A 110 -22.30 2.67 -0.26
N ASN A 111 -21.76 1.52 -0.63
CA ASN A 111 -21.98 0.88 -1.92
C ASN A 111 -23.18 -0.07 -1.90
N LYS A 112 -23.67 -0.47 -3.09
CA LYS A 112 -24.81 -1.38 -3.29
C LYS A 112 -26.13 -0.82 -2.75
N ILE A 113 -26.32 0.50 -2.81
CA ILE A 113 -27.57 1.12 -2.33
C ILE A 113 -28.78 0.75 -3.20
N ASP A 114 -28.55 0.26 -4.40
CA ASP A 114 -29.56 -0.28 -5.30
C ASP A 114 -30.25 -1.57 -4.77
N LEU A 115 -29.60 -2.25 -3.81
CA LEU A 115 -30.13 -3.48 -3.18
C LEU A 115 -30.95 -3.24 -1.93
N VAL A 116 -31.09 -2.01 -1.46
CA VAL A 116 -31.74 -1.67 -0.19
C VAL A 116 -32.74 -0.56 -0.34
N LYS A 117 -33.71 -0.50 0.58
CA LYS A 117 -34.67 0.60 0.66
C LYS A 117 -33.98 1.85 1.24
N GLU A 118 -34.48 3.02 0.88
CA GLU A 118 -33.95 4.31 1.35
C GLU A 118 -33.90 4.41 2.89
N SER A 119 -34.92 3.89 3.58
CA SER A 119 -34.95 3.85 5.05
C SER A 119 -33.80 3.04 5.65
N GLN A 120 -33.49 1.88 5.05
CA GLN A 120 -32.38 1.03 5.47
C GLN A 120 -31.02 1.68 5.19
N ALA A 121 -30.87 2.35 4.04
CA ALA A 121 -29.65 3.09 3.71
C ALA A 121 -29.43 4.24 4.72
N LYS A 122 -30.48 4.98 5.11
CA LYS A 122 -30.40 6.03 6.12
C LYS A 122 -30.04 5.49 7.52
N GLU A 123 -30.61 4.36 7.91
CA GLU A 123 -30.28 3.70 9.17
C GLU A 123 -28.83 3.25 9.19
N GLN A 124 -28.36 2.59 8.13
CA GLN A 124 -26.97 2.18 8.02
C GLN A 124 -26.01 3.39 8.02
N TYR A 125 -26.39 4.51 7.41
CA TYR A 125 -25.61 5.77 7.48
C TYR A 125 -25.37 6.18 8.94
N GLN A 126 -26.38 6.10 9.81
CA GLN A 126 -26.22 6.39 11.23
C GLN A 126 -25.32 5.37 11.94
N GLN A 127 -25.37 4.10 11.53
CA GLN A 127 -24.46 3.07 12.04
C GLN A 127 -23.01 3.38 11.62
N ILE A 128 -22.77 3.81 10.38
CA ILE A 128 -21.46 4.21 9.88
C ILE A 128 -20.91 5.38 10.71
N LEU A 129 -21.70 6.42 10.96
CA LEU A 129 -21.28 7.56 11.78
C LEU A 129 -20.87 7.16 13.20
N LYS A 130 -21.65 6.26 13.83
CA LYS A 130 -21.30 5.71 15.16
C LYS A 130 -20.03 4.86 15.11
N PHE A 131 -19.82 4.10 14.05
CA PHE A 131 -18.67 3.24 13.89
C PHE A 131 -17.36 4.02 13.76
N VAL A 132 -17.36 5.14 13.02
CA VAL A 132 -16.16 5.94 12.80
C VAL A 132 -15.87 6.96 13.89
N GLN A 133 -16.82 7.16 14.81
CA GLN A 133 -16.67 8.10 15.92
C GLN A 133 -15.46 7.74 16.80
N GLY A 134 -14.61 8.71 17.11
CA GLY A 134 -13.36 8.52 17.86
C GLY A 134 -12.24 7.81 17.09
N THR A 135 -12.38 7.66 15.77
CA THR A 135 -11.34 7.08 14.89
C THR A 135 -10.77 8.14 13.94
N VAL A 136 -9.74 7.77 13.19
CA VAL A 136 -9.14 8.63 12.15
C VAL A 136 -10.14 8.97 11.02
N ALA A 137 -11.21 8.22 10.87
CA ALA A 137 -12.27 8.44 9.88
C ALA A 137 -13.44 9.31 10.41
N GLU A 138 -13.35 9.83 11.63
CA GLU A 138 -14.38 10.75 12.15
C GLU A 138 -14.47 12.02 11.31
N GLY A 139 -15.68 12.37 10.90
CA GLY A 139 -15.92 13.51 10.01
C GLY A 139 -15.60 13.24 8.52
N ALA A 140 -15.16 12.03 8.16
CA ALA A 140 -14.97 11.68 6.76
C ALA A 140 -16.31 11.71 6.00
N PRO A 141 -16.32 12.20 4.74
CA PRO A 141 -17.52 12.20 3.93
C PRO A 141 -18.02 10.78 3.67
N VAL A 142 -19.32 10.56 3.80
CA VAL A 142 -19.98 9.29 3.45
C VAL A 142 -20.81 9.52 2.19
N VAL A 143 -20.49 8.83 1.11
CA VAL A 143 -21.18 8.96 -0.17
C VAL A 143 -21.93 7.67 -0.50
N PRO A 144 -23.28 7.73 -0.62
CA PRO A 144 -24.05 6.58 -1.07
C PRO A 144 -23.85 6.38 -2.58
N ILE A 145 -23.53 5.17 -2.99
CA ILE A 145 -23.24 4.82 -4.38
C ILE A 145 -23.82 3.48 -4.80
N SER A 146 -24.00 3.31 -6.09
CA SER A 146 -24.09 2.01 -6.74
C SER A 146 -23.01 1.92 -7.81
N ALA A 147 -22.00 1.12 -7.57
CA ALA A 147 -20.96 0.89 -8.58
C ALA A 147 -21.52 0.18 -9.82
N GLN A 148 -22.48 -0.73 -9.64
CA GLN A 148 -23.14 -1.46 -10.73
C GLN A 148 -23.93 -0.52 -11.65
N LEU A 149 -24.71 0.39 -11.06
CA LEU A 149 -25.55 1.34 -11.81
C LEU A 149 -24.80 2.65 -12.14
N LYS A 150 -23.54 2.79 -11.71
CA LYS A 150 -22.73 4.01 -11.83
C LYS A 150 -23.37 5.24 -11.17
N TYR A 151 -24.19 5.02 -10.14
CA TYR A 151 -24.86 6.09 -9.41
C TYR A 151 -23.86 6.80 -8.47
N ASN A 152 -23.88 8.13 -8.47
CA ASN A 152 -23.01 9.04 -7.71
C ASN A 152 -21.49 8.86 -7.96
N ILE A 153 -21.07 8.27 -9.07
CA ILE A 153 -19.64 8.12 -9.39
C ILE A 153 -18.99 9.48 -9.67
N GLU A 154 -19.70 10.41 -10.30
CA GLU A 154 -19.21 11.78 -10.53
C GLU A 154 -18.96 12.53 -9.22
N VAL A 155 -19.77 12.27 -8.18
CA VAL A 155 -19.57 12.82 -6.84
C VAL A 155 -18.24 12.33 -6.26
N ILE A 156 -17.93 11.03 -6.41
CA ILE A 156 -16.62 10.47 -5.99
C ILE A 156 -15.50 11.16 -6.75
N CYS A 157 -15.63 11.31 -8.07
CA CYS A 157 -14.62 12.00 -8.89
C CYS A 157 -14.35 13.42 -8.39
N GLU A 158 -15.41 14.17 -8.06
CA GLU A 158 -15.30 15.49 -7.49
C GLU A 158 -14.59 15.48 -6.12
N TYR A 159 -14.96 14.55 -5.23
CA TYR A 159 -14.35 14.45 -3.90
C TYR A 159 -12.87 14.09 -3.96
N ILE A 160 -12.48 13.14 -4.81
CA ILE A 160 -11.08 12.78 -5.01
C ILE A 160 -10.26 14.00 -5.46
N VAL A 161 -10.81 14.80 -6.37
CA VAL A 161 -10.11 15.99 -6.87
C VAL A 161 -10.04 17.10 -5.82
N LYS A 162 -11.12 17.35 -5.07
CA LYS A 162 -11.24 18.51 -4.20
C LYS A 162 -10.87 18.28 -2.74
N LYS A 163 -11.14 17.08 -2.21
CA LYS A 163 -11.00 16.78 -0.78
C LYS A 163 -9.72 16.05 -0.43
N ILE A 164 -9.13 15.33 -1.38
CA ILE A 164 -7.83 14.73 -1.19
C ILE A 164 -6.78 15.72 -1.71
N PRO A 165 -5.95 16.34 -0.85
CA PRO A 165 -4.91 17.26 -1.31
C PRO A 165 -3.82 16.52 -2.09
N MET A 166 -3.06 17.25 -2.90
CA MET A 166 -1.84 16.70 -3.50
C MET A 166 -0.82 16.46 -2.38
N PRO A 167 -0.29 15.24 -2.25
CA PRO A 167 0.72 14.97 -1.24
C PRO A 167 2.01 15.77 -1.51
N LEU A 168 2.63 16.25 -0.43
CA LEU A 168 3.97 16.82 -0.53
C LEU A 168 4.96 15.73 -0.87
N ARG A 169 5.74 15.93 -1.92
CA ARG A 169 6.73 14.97 -2.42
C ARG A 169 8.14 15.55 -2.31
N ASP A 170 9.08 14.71 -1.91
CA ASP A 170 10.49 15.04 -1.86
C ASP A 170 11.15 14.61 -3.17
N PHE A 171 11.50 15.59 -4.03
CA PHE A 171 12.15 15.35 -5.31
C PHE A 171 13.67 15.53 -5.23
N VAL A 172 14.19 16.00 -4.09
CA VAL A 172 15.59 16.44 -3.94
C VAL A 172 16.47 15.38 -3.29
N SER A 173 15.91 14.63 -2.34
CA SER A 173 16.66 13.58 -1.64
C SER A 173 17.04 12.44 -2.59
N GLU A 174 18.04 11.66 -2.20
CA GLU A 174 18.45 10.46 -2.92
C GLU A 174 17.26 9.50 -3.14
N PRO A 175 17.11 8.95 -4.35
CA PRO A 175 15.94 8.18 -4.73
C PRO A 175 15.82 6.89 -3.91
N ARG A 176 14.58 6.62 -3.51
CA ARG A 176 14.21 5.42 -2.77
C ARG A 176 12.86 4.90 -3.26
N LEU A 177 12.84 3.67 -3.72
CA LEU A 177 11.65 2.94 -4.17
C LEU A 177 11.44 1.70 -3.32
N ILE A 178 10.22 1.46 -2.87
CA ILE A 178 9.80 0.20 -2.24
C ILE A 178 9.31 -0.73 -3.33
N VAL A 179 9.87 -1.95 -3.39
CA VAL A 179 9.46 -2.99 -4.34
C VAL A 179 8.23 -3.72 -3.79
N ILE A 180 7.11 -3.63 -4.50
CA ILE A 180 5.82 -4.25 -4.16
C ILE A 180 5.57 -5.49 -5.00
N ARG A 181 6.08 -5.50 -6.24
CA ARG A 181 6.00 -6.61 -7.19
C ARG A 181 7.33 -6.77 -7.90
N SER A 182 7.59 -7.96 -8.42
CA SER A 182 8.70 -8.15 -9.35
C SER A 182 8.36 -9.21 -10.39
N PHE A 183 8.92 -9.03 -11.59
CA PHE A 183 8.54 -9.82 -12.76
C PHE A 183 9.77 -10.23 -13.55
N ASP A 184 9.69 -11.44 -14.10
CA ASP A 184 10.44 -11.86 -15.26
C ASP A 184 9.56 -11.67 -16.49
N VAL A 185 9.98 -10.79 -17.41
CA VAL A 185 9.20 -10.42 -18.60
C VAL A 185 9.60 -11.23 -19.84
N ASN A 186 10.53 -12.17 -19.69
CA ASN A 186 11.02 -13.02 -20.77
C ASN A 186 9.97 -14.09 -21.09
N LYS A 187 9.78 -14.35 -22.38
CA LYS A 187 8.92 -15.44 -22.84
C LYS A 187 9.67 -16.79 -22.71
N PRO A 188 8.97 -17.89 -22.44
CA PRO A 188 9.59 -19.21 -22.51
C PRO A 188 10.20 -19.44 -23.90
N GLY A 189 11.45 -19.93 -23.93
CA GLY A 189 12.18 -20.14 -25.17
C GLY A 189 12.88 -18.92 -25.77
N CYS A 190 12.96 -17.81 -25.02
CA CYS A 190 13.80 -16.66 -25.39
C CYS A 190 15.27 -17.04 -25.43
N GLU A 191 16.00 -16.64 -26.47
CA GLU A 191 17.44 -16.86 -26.56
C GLU A 191 18.20 -16.02 -25.51
N VAL A 192 19.39 -16.49 -25.13
CA VAL A 192 20.18 -15.87 -24.05
C VAL A 192 20.53 -14.41 -24.37
N ASP A 193 20.82 -14.10 -25.62
CA ASP A 193 21.19 -12.77 -26.08
C ASP A 193 20.00 -11.78 -26.09
N ASP A 194 18.76 -12.29 -26.13
CA ASP A 194 17.53 -11.50 -26.13
C ASP A 194 16.93 -11.36 -24.73
N LEU A 195 17.56 -11.96 -23.70
CA LEU A 195 17.04 -11.89 -22.34
C LEU A 195 17.01 -10.45 -21.81
N LYS A 196 15.83 -10.05 -21.42
CA LYS A 196 15.62 -8.81 -20.67
C LYS A 196 15.88 -9.06 -19.19
N GLY A 197 16.51 -8.10 -18.54
CA GLY A 197 16.70 -8.15 -17.10
C GLY A 197 15.39 -8.08 -16.32
N GLY A 198 15.47 -8.37 -15.04
CA GLY A 198 14.31 -8.37 -14.14
C GLY A 198 13.66 -6.99 -13.99
N VAL A 199 12.35 -6.99 -13.78
CA VAL A 199 11.55 -5.78 -13.56
C VAL A 199 11.12 -5.70 -12.10
N ALA A 200 11.40 -4.55 -11.46
CA ALA A 200 10.91 -4.21 -10.13
C ALA A 200 9.72 -3.25 -10.25
N GLY A 201 8.56 -3.66 -9.74
CA GLY A 201 7.36 -2.83 -9.65
C GLY A 201 7.20 -2.26 -8.25
N GLY A 202 7.00 -0.96 -8.13
CA GLY A 202 6.88 -0.34 -6.81
C GLY A 202 6.46 1.12 -6.85
N SER A 203 6.66 1.79 -5.73
CA SER A 203 6.41 3.23 -5.60
C SER A 203 7.67 3.94 -5.09
N ILE A 204 7.97 5.07 -5.70
CA ILE A 204 9.06 5.95 -5.28
C ILE A 204 8.57 6.74 -4.07
N LEU A 205 9.28 6.64 -2.95
CA LEU A 205 8.97 7.37 -1.72
C LEU A 205 9.56 8.78 -1.74
N ARG A 206 10.76 8.92 -2.29
CA ARG A 206 11.49 10.18 -2.41
C ARG A 206 12.51 10.12 -3.55
N GLY A 207 12.99 11.28 -3.97
CA GLY A 207 13.97 11.41 -5.03
C GLY A 207 13.42 11.12 -6.43
N VAL A 208 14.28 11.16 -7.42
CA VAL A 208 13.94 10.96 -8.84
C VAL A 208 14.80 9.86 -9.41
N LEU A 209 14.19 8.88 -10.06
CA LEU A 209 14.87 7.84 -10.82
C LEU A 209 14.99 8.27 -12.29
N LYS A 210 16.10 7.91 -12.92
CA LYS A 210 16.39 8.22 -14.34
C LYS A 210 16.79 6.95 -15.09
N VAL A 211 16.44 6.88 -16.36
CA VAL A 211 16.96 5.84 -17.25
C VAL A 211 18.48 5.95 -17.33
N GLY A 212 19.19 4.83 -17.26
CA GLY A 212 20.66 4.76 -17.25
C GLY A 212 21.32 4.94 -15.88
N GLN A 213 20.56 5.27 -14.83
CA GLN A 213 21.07 5.44 -13.47
C GLN A 213 21.53 4.11 -12.87
N GLU A 214 22.65 4.12 -12.17
CA GLU A 214 23.10 2.99 -11.35
C GLU A 214 22.32 2.95 -10.05
N ILE A 215 21.94 1.75 -9.65
CA ILE A 215 21.09 1.49 -8.50
C ILE A 215 21.63 0.34 -7.65
N GLU A 216 21.26 0.40 -6.39
CA GLU A 216 21.47 -0.64 -5.39
C GLU A 216 20.11 -1.16 -4.90
N VAL A 217 20.04 -2.47 -4.62
CA VAL A 217 18.86 -3.10 -4.03
C VAL A 217 19.27 -3.79 -2.73
N ARG A 218 18.64 -3.46 -1.62
CA ARG A 218 18.87 -4.02 -0.28
C ARG A 218 17.60 -4.68 0.28
N PRO A 219 17.73 -5.75 1.08
CA PRO A 219 18.94 -6.41 1.54
C PRO A 219 19.71 -7.18 0.46
N GLY A 220 19.15 -7.36 -0.75
CA GLY A 220 19.76 -8.11 -1.84
C GLY A 220 19.61 -9.60 -1.66
N ILE A 221 20.66 -10.37 -1.99
CA ILE A 221 20.69 -11.81 -1.84
C ILE A 221 21.06 -12.13 -0.39
N VAL A 222 20.17 -12.86 0.29
CA VAL A 222 20.37 -13.28 1.68
C VAL A 222 20.82 -14.73 1.69
N SER A 223 21.97 -14.99 2.30
CA SER A 223 22.54 -16.33 2.52
C SER A 223 22.96 -16.52 3.98
N LYS A 224 23.39 -17.70 4.33
CA LYS A 224 24.03 -17.97 5.61
C LYS A 224 25.44 -18.48 5.33
N ASP A 225 26.38 -18.04 6.17
CA ASP A 225 27.73 -18.63 6.19
C ASP A 225 27.74 -20.00 6.88
N ASP A 226 28.91 -20.63 6.91
CA ASP A 226 29.11 -21.97 7.51
C ASP A 226 28.81 -21.96 9.03
N GLU A 227 28.89 -20.81 9.69
CA GLU A 227 28.55 -20.60 11.11
C GLU A 227 27.05 -20.30 11.33
N GLY A 228 26.26 -20.23 10.26
CA GLY A 228 24.81 -19.93 10.29
C GLY A 228 24.47 -18.43 10.45
N LYS A 229 25.48 -17.55 10.33
CA LYS A 229 25.30 -16.08 10.38
C LYS A 229 24.72 -15.59 9.05
N LEU A 230 23.78 -14.66 9.14
CA LEU A 230 23.15 -14.07 7.94
C LEU A 230 24.14 -13.14 7.23
N LEU A 231 24.28 -13.36 5.93
CA LEU A 231 25.00 -12.53 4.99
C LEU A 231 24.02 -11.88 4.04
N CYS A 232 24.19 -10.58 3.79
CA CYS A 232 23.37 -9.82 2.86
C CYS A 232 24.27 -9.26 1.77
N LYS A 233 24.07 -9.71 0.53
CA LYS A 233 24.81 -9.21 -0.65
C LYS A 233 23.89 -8.31 -1.44
N PRO A 234 24.07 -6.96 -1.39
CA PRO A 234 23.29 -6.03 -2.19
C PRO A 234 23.39 -6.35 -3.68
N ILE A 235 22.32 -6.08 -4.41
CA ILE A 235 22.31 -6.24 -5.86
C ILE A 235 22.55 -4.87 -6.47
N PHE A 236 23.63 -4.77 -7.27
CA PHE A 236 23.93 -3.56 -8.05
C PHE A 236 23.48 -3.77 -9.47
N SER A 237 22.86 -2.76 -10.04
CA SER A 237 22.32 -2.80 -11.39
C SER A 237 22.21 -1.40 -12.01
N ARG A 238 21.65 -1.35 -13.21
CA ARG A 238 21.36 -0.09 -13.93
C ARG A 238 19.93 -0.12 -14.42
N ILE A 239 19.25 1.04 -14.36
CA ILE A 239 17.91 1.22 -14.90
C ILE A 239 17.98 1.24 -16.42
N LEU A 240 17.25 0.33 -17.06
CA LEU A 240 17.13 0.24 -18.52
C LEU A 240 15.89 0.95 -19.03
N SER A 241 14.79 0.87 -18.28
CA SER A 241 13.51 1.49 -18.64
C SER A 241 12.71 1.85 -17.39
N LEU A 242 11.87 2.84 -17.53
CA LEU A 242 10.91 3.27 -16.52
C LEU A 242 9.55 3.32 -17.20
N CYS A 243 8.58 2.56 -16.68
CA CYS A 243 7.27 2.43 -17.30
C CYS A 243 6.17 2.62 -16.28
N THR A 244 5.11 3.32 -16.68
CA THR A 244 3.86 3.34 -15.95
C THR A 244 2.73 2.98 -16.89
N GLU A 245 2.11 1.81 -16.68
CA GLU A 245 1.19 1.18 -17.61
C GLU A 245 1.81 1.03 -19.02
N GLN A 246 1.33 1.79 -20.01
CA GLN A 246 1.80 1.75 -21.40
C GLN A 246 2.70 2.95 -21.76
N ASN A 247 3.10 3.76 -20.77
CA ASN A 247 3.91 4.93 -21.00
C ASN A 247 5.36 4.68 -20.60
N ASP A 248 6.28 4.88 -21.53
CA ASP A 248 7.71 4.90 -21.26
C ASP A 248 8.13 6.29 -20.73
N LEU A 249 8.92 6.28 -19.67
CA LEU A 249 9.37 7.50 -19.00
C LEU A 249 10.88 7.60 -19.02
N MET A 250 11.41 8.83 -19.21
CA MET A 250 12.84 9.12 -19.02
C MET A 250 13.17 9.35 -17.54
N TYR A 251 12.21 9.86 -16.77
CA TYR A 251 12.31 10.17 -15.36
C TYR A 251 11.08 9.64 -14.63
N ALA A 252 11.27 9.15 -13.41
CA ALA A 252 10.19 8.77 -12.52
C ALA A 252 10.32 9.51 -11.20
N VAL A 253 9.19 10.04 -10.73
CA VAL A 253 9.07 10.88 -9.53
C VAL A 253 8.19 10.20 -8.49
N PRO A 254 8.25 10.63 -7.22
CA PRO A 254 7.39 10.11 -6.16
C PRO A 254 5.89 10.26 -6.50
N GLY A 255 5.14 9.20 -6.22
CA GLY A 255 3.71 9.10 -6.45
C GLY A 255 3.37 8.09 -7.56
N GLY A 256 2.31 7.31 -7.32
CA GLY A 256 1.88 6.26 -8.23
C GLY A 256 2.75 5.01 -8.22
N LEU A 257 2.39 4.07 -9.09
CA LEU A 257 3.09 2.80 -9.27
C LEU A 257 3.91 2.84 -10.56
N ILE A 258 5.13 2.35 -10.48
CA ILE A 258 6.08 2.35 -11.59
C ILE A 258 6.76 0.99 -11.74
N GLY A 259 6.99 0.59 -12.99
CA GLY A 259 7.86 -0.52 -13.36
C GLY A 259 9.26 -0.04 -13.70
N VAL A 260 10.27 -0.59 -13.05
CA VAL A 260 11.68 -0.30 -13.27
C VAL A 260 12.31 -1.53 -13.91
N GLY A 261 12.59 -1.43 -15.21
CA GLY A 261 13.36 -2.45 -15.94
C GLY A 261 14.85 -2.30 -15.64
N THR A 262 15.49 -3.39 -15.27
CA THR A 262 16.89 -3.39 -14.80
C THR A 262 17.74 -4.40 -15.55
N LYS A 263 19.04 -4.45 -15.27
CA LYS A 263 19.97 -5.53 -15.69
C LYS A 263 20.07 -6.67 -14.65
N ILE A 264 19.21 -6.70 -13.65
CA ILE A 264 19.19 -7.77 -12.64
C ILE A 264 18.85 -9.09 -13.32
N ASP A 265 19.50 -10.17 -12.89
CA ASP A 265 19.14 -11.52 -13.34
C ASP A 265 17.63 -11.76 -13.17
N PRO A 266 16.90 -12.10 -14.23
CA PRO A 266 15.46 -12.29 -14.17
C PRO A 266 15.03 -13.41 -13.19
N THR A 267 15.91 -14.36 -12.88
CA THR A 267 15.63 -15.40 -11.88
C THR A 267 15.44 -14.81 -10.47
N LEU A 268 16.07 -13.68 -10.16
CA LEU A 268 15.95 -12.97 -8.88
C LEU A 268 14.64 -12.17 -8.77
N SER A 269 14.05 -11.81 -9.91
CA SER A 269 12.80 -11.03 -9.95
C SER A 269 11.54 -11.87 -10.17
N ARG A 270 11.72 -13.14 -10.61
CA ARG A 270 10.63 -14.05 -10.93
C ARG A 270 9.77 -14.35 -9.70
N ALA A 271 8.45 -14.42 -9.90
CA ALA A 271 7.47 -14.78 -8.87
C ALA A 271 7.58 -13.93 -7.59
N ASP A 272 7.71 -12.62 -7.76
CA ASP A 272 7.74 -11.64 -6.67
C ASP A 272 8.91 -11.81 -5.66
N ARG A 273 10.01 -12.43 -6.04
CA ARG A 273 11.17 -12.67 -5.15
C ARG A 273 11.84 -11.39 -4.63
N MET A 274 11.65 -10.26 -5.32
CA MET A 274 12.17 -8.97 -4.90
C MET A 274 11.19 -8.17 -4.02
N VAL A 275 10.01 -8.68 -3.72
CA VAL A 275 9.06 -8.01 -2.83
C VAL A 275 9.66 -7.85 -1.44
N GLY A 276 9.51 -6.64 -0.87
CA GLY A 276 10.11 -6.28 0.40
C GLY A 276 11.53 -5.70 0.31
N GLN A 277 12.12 -5.71 -0.88
CA GLN A 277 13.41 -5.05 -1.14
C GLN A 277 13.20 -3.54 -1.31
N VAL A 278 14.27 -2.80 -1.07
CA VAL A 278 14.34 -1.36 -1.31
C VAL A 278 15.37 -1.08 -2.39
N LEU A 279 14.97 -0.35 -3.43
CA LEU A 279 15.79 0.04 -4.56
C LEU A 279 16.08 1.54 -4.49
N GLY A 280 17.30 1.95 -4.78
CA GLY A 280 17.65 3.37 -4.83
C GLY A 280 19.07 3.64 -5.23
N ALA A 281 19.56 4.85 -4.91
CA ALA A 281 20.92 5.27 -5.25
C ALA A 281 21.95 4.42 -4.50
N VAL A 282 23.07 4.12 -5.18
CA VAL A 282 24.16 3.35 -4.60
C VAL A 282 24.72 4.06 -3.37
N GLY A 283 24.83 3.32 -2.25
CA GLY A 283 25.37 3.84 -0.99
C GLY A 283 24.42 4.74 -0.18
N ALA A 284 23.22 5.04 -0.69
CA ALA A 284 22.27 5.95 -0.03
C ALA A 284 21.04 5.23 0.59
N LEU A 285 20.99 3.90 0.52
CA LEU A 285 19.91 3.12 1.10
C LEU A 285 20.10 2.94 2.61
N PRO A 286 19.00 2.76 3.37
CA PRO A 286 19.05 2.49 4.79
C PRO A 286 19.80 1.21 5.14
N ASP A 287 20.08 1.06 6.43
CA ASP A 287 20.72 -0.13 6.97
C ASP A 287 19.82 -1.37 6.88
N ILE A 288 20.46 -2.54 6.93
CA ILE A 288 19.80 -3.84 6.92
C ILE A 288 19.71 -4.36 8.34
N TYR A 289 18.49 -4.50 8.87
CA TYR A 289 18.24 -4.94 10.23
C TYR A 289 17.88 -6.44 10.28
N ILE A 290 18.40 -7.12 11.32
CA ILE A 290 18.04 -8.51 11.68
C ILE A 290 17.32 -8.58 13.02
N GLU A 291 17.50 -7.59 13.88
CA GLU A 291 16.74 -7.42 15.12
C GLU A 291 16.26 -5.98 15.24
N LEU A 292 15.05 -5.80 15.74
CA LEU A 292 14.45 -4.51 15.98
C LEU A 292 14.08 -4.34 17.45
N GLU A 293 14.33 -3.16 17.97
CA GLU A 293 13.74 -2.68 19.21
C GLU A 293 12.68 -1.64 18.85
N ILE A 294 11.44 -1.91 19.24
CA ILE A 294 10.28 -1.12 18.89
C ILE A 294 9.56 -0.61 20.11
N SER A 295 9.01 0.60 20.05
CA SER A 295 7.88 0.97 20.90
C SER A 295 6.62 0.44 20.27
N TYR A 296 5.74 -0.23 21.03
CA TYR A 296 4.56 -0.86 20.46
C TYR A 296 3.28 -0.50 21.19
N PHE A 297 2.18 -0.56 20.45
CA PHE A 297 0.84 -0.33 20.94
C PHE A 297 -0.05 -1.48 20.48
N LEU A 298 -0.77 -2.09 21.42
CA LEU A 298 -1.70 -3.16 21.12
C LEU A 298 -3.13 -2.62 21.02
N LEU A 299 -3.89 -3.16 20.11
CA LEU A 299 -5.32 -2.94 20.03
C LEU A 299 -5.98 -3.47 21.31
N ARG A 300 -7.03 -2.81 21.76
CA ARG A 300 -7.75 -3.24 22.98
C ARG A 300 -8.43 -4.61 22.77
N ARG A 301 -8.88 -4.89 21.56
CA ARG A 301 -9.60 -6.12 21.19
C ARG A 301 -9.15 -6.62 19.83
N LEU A 302 -9.22 -7.93 19.64
CA LEU A 302 -9.05 -8.55 18.32
C LEU A 302 -10.20 -8.12 17.42
N LEU A 303 -9.87 -7.67 16.25
CA LEU A 303 -10.83 -7.31 15.21
C LEU A 303 -11.13 -8.57 14.37
N GLY A 304 -12.35 -8.65 13.86
CA GLY A 304 -12.69 -9.73 12.94
C GLY A 304 -12.99 -11.11 13.56
N VAL A 305 -12.82 -11.27 14.87
CA VAL A 305 -13.13 -12.54 15.58
C VAL A 305 -14.41 -12.38 16.37
N ARG A 306 -15.45 -13.16 16.01
CA ARG A 306 -16.67 -13.29 16.79
C ARG A 306 -16.49 -14.49 17.72
N THR A 307 -16.43 -14.27 19.01
CA THR A 307 -16.57 -15.33 20.02
C THR A 307 -18.05 -15.63 20.24
N GLU A 308 -18.42 -16.90 20.24
CA GLU A 308 -19.77 -17.33 20.59
C GLU A 308 -20.13 -16.78 21.97
N GLY A 309 -21.21 -15.98 22.04
CA GLY A 309 -21.73 -15.39 23.28
C GLY A 309 -21.26 -13.98 23.63
N ASP A 310 -20.25 -13.42 23.01
CA ASP A 310 -19.80 -12.04 23.28
C ASP A 310 -19.87 -11.16 22.03
N LYS A 311 -20.71 -10.12 22.05
CA LYS A 311 -20.83 -9.14 20.97
C LYS A 311 -19.56 -8.28 20.80
N LYS A 312 -18.59 -8.44 21.69
CA LYS A 312 -17.34 -7.66 21.74
C LYS A 312 -16.17 -8.62 21.57
N GLY A 313 -15.44 -8.55 20.47
CA GLY A 313 -14.28 -9.41 20.18
C GLY A 313 -13.30 -9.62 21.36
N ALA A 314 -12.55 -10.71 21.35
CA ALA A 314 -11.63 -11.10 22.42
C ALA A 314 -10.59 -9.99 22.71
N LYS A 315 -10.21 -9.84 23.98
CA LYS A 315 -9.16 -8.88 24.40
C LYS A 315 -7.82 -9.30 23.82
N VAL A 316 -7.06 -8.37 23.24
CA VAL A 316 -5.70 -8.63 22.80
C VAL A 316 -4.80 -8.86 24.01
N GLN A 317 -4.18 -10.04 24.06
CA GLN A 317 -3.22 -10.38 25.11
C GLN A 317 -1.91 -9.63 24.91
N LYS A 318 -1.20 -9.33 26.03
CA LYS A 318 0.14 -8.73 25.98
C LYS A 318 1.11 -9.63 25.20
N LEU A 319 2.17 -9.03 24.67
CA LEU A 319 3.25 -9.77 24.02
C LEU A 319 3.97 -10.64 25.05
N SER A 320 4.33 -11.85 24.64
CA SER A 320 5.07 -12.82 25.46
C SER A 320 6.45 -13.09 24.88
N LYS A 321 7.40 -13.40 25.75
CA LYS A 321 8.74 -13.83 25.32
C LYS A 321 8.65 -15.13 24.51
N ASN A 322 9.44 -15.24 23.46
CA ASN A 322 9.49 -16.34 22.48
C ASN A 322 8.24 -16.48 21.60
N GLU A 323 7.28 -15.56 21.71
CA GLU A 323 6.14 -15.52 20.80
C GLU A 323 6.61 -15.21 19.38
N VAL A 324 5.97 -15.84 18.39
CA VAL A 324 6.20 -15.58 16.96
C VAL A 324 5.06 -14.72 16.43
N LEU A 325 5.41 -13.57 15.90
CA LEU A 325 4.52 -12.62 15.25
C LEU A 325 4.79 -12.57 13.76
N MET A 326 3.81 -12.17 12.97
CA MET A 326 4.07 -11.62 11.65
C MET A 326 4.27 -10.11 11.77
N VAL A 327 5.37 -9.64 11.22
CA VAL A 327 5.76 -8.23 11.24
C VAL A 327 5.74 -7.71 9.81
N ASN A 328 4.97 -6.65 9.56
CA ASN A 328 4.91 -5.98 8.26
C ASN A 328 5.73 -4.69 8.35
N ILE A 329 6.75 -4.59 7.49
CA ILE A 329 7.70 -3.46 7.42
C ILE A 329 7.82 -3.03 5.97
N GLY A 330 7.36 -1.83 5.64
CA GLY A 330 7.24 -1.41 4.23
C GLY A 330 6.39 -2.40 3.44
N SER A 331 6.93 -2.98 2.39
CA SER A 331 6.28 -4.02 1.58
C SER A 331 6.65 -5.46 1.99
N LEU A 332 7.45 -5.64 3.03
CA LEU A 332 7.89 -6.94 3.52
C LEU A 332 6.96 -7.46 4.62
N SER A 333 6.56 -8.73 4.53
CA SER A 333 5.99 -9.51 5.62
C SER A 333 7.00 -10.55 6.08
N THR A 334 7.43 -10.47 7.33
CA THR A 334 8.42 -11.42 7.88
C THR A 334 7.99 -11.94 9.25
N GLY A 335 8.45 -13.13 9.61
CA GLY A 335 8.31 -13.64 10.96
C GLY A 335 9.20 -12.85 11.93
N GLY A 336 8.67 -12.57 13.12
CA GLY A 336 9.41 -11.91 14.18
C GLY A 336 9.27 -12.69 15.49
N ARG A 337 10.37 -13.12 16.08
CA ARG A 337 10.37 -13.74 17.40
C ARG A 337 10.62 -12.70 18.49
N VAL A 338 9.73 -12.59 19.43
CA VAL A 338 9.86 -11.67 20.55
C VAL A 338 10.95 -12.18 21.51
N LEU A 339 12.06 -11.46 21.61
CA LEU A 339 13.17 -11.82 22.49
C LEU A 339 12.97 -11.30 23.93
N ALA A 340 12.46 -10.09 24.05
CA ALA A 340 12.22 -9.44 25.31
C ALA A 340 11.06 -8.42 25.20
N VAL A 341 10.34 -8.24 26.29
CA VAL A 341 9.27 -7.24 26.43
C VAL A 341 9.49 -6.48 27.72
N LYS A 342 9.46 -5.15 27.66
CA LYS A 342 9.55 -4.28 28.83
C LYS A 342 8.61 -3.09 28.65
N ALA A 343 7.56 -3.04 29.45
CA ALA A 343 6.49 -2.03 29.35
C ALA A 343 5.93 -1.92 27.91
N ASP A 344 6.21 -0.83 27.23
CA ASP A 344 5.80 -0.50 25.85
C ASP A 344 6.89 -0.75 24.80
N LEU A 345 8.03 -1.36 25.20
CA LEU A 345 9.15 -1.71 24.35
C LEU A 345 9.20 -3.22 24.14
N ALA A 346 9.50 -3.64 22.93
CA ALA A 346 9.75 -5.03 22.59
C ALA A 346 10.99 -5.15 21.71
N LYS A 347 11.79 -6.20 21.96
CA LYS A 347 12.91 -6.61 21.10
C LYS A 347 12.47 -7.82 20.28
N ILE A 348 12.60 -7.73 18.96
CA ILE A 348 12.13 -8.74 17.99
C ILE A 348 13.28 -9.13 17.10
N SER A 349 13.55 -10.44 17.00
CA SER A 349 14.46 -11.01 16.01
C SER A 349 13.68 -11.36 14.76
N LEU A 350 14.13 -10.88 13.60
CA LEU A 350 13.46 -11.08 12.33
C LEU A 350 13.91 -12.39 11.66
N THR A 351 12.99 -13.08 11.02
CA THR A 351 13.30 -14.29 10.24
C THR A 351 14.05 -13.94 8.95
N SER A 352 13.67 -12.82 8.32
CA SER A 352 14.34 -12.30 7.12
C SER A 352 14.86 -10.89 7.41
N PRO A 353 16.09 -10.56 6.99
CA PRO A 353 16.62 -9.21 7.11
C PRO A 353 15.76 -8.20 6.36
N VAL A 354 15.69 -6.98 6.86
CA VAL A 354 14.91 -5.90 6.26
C VAL A 354 15.75 -4.63 6.13
N CYS A 355 15.64 -3.97 4.98
CA CYS A 355 16.18 -2.62 4.79
C CYS A 355 15.14 -1.61 5.25
N THR A 356 15.42 -0.92 6.35
CA THR A 356 14.48 0.02 6.97
C THR A 356 15.24 1.09 7.76
N GLU A 357 14.51 2.08 8.27
CA GLU A 357 15.11 3.17 9.06
C GLU A 357 14.43 3.35 10.43
N ILE A 358 15.14 4.00 11.33
CA ILE A 358 14.61 4.37 12.65
C ILE A 358 13.42 5.32 12.46
N GLY A 359 12.36 5.12 13.24
CA GLY A 359 11.14 5.89 13.15
C GLY A 359 10.07 5.29 12.23
N GLU A 360 10.43 4.32 11.40
CA GLU A 360 9.46 3.64 10.54
C GLU A 360 8.44 2.87 11.38
N LYS A 361 7.20 2.87 10.91
CA LYS A 361 6.10 2.15 11.54
C LYS A 361 5.99 0.76 10.99
N ILE A 362 5.65 -0.17 11.86
CA ILE A 362 5.45 -1.57 11.54
C ILE A 362 4.11 -2.05 12.09
N ALA A 363 3.49 -2.98 11.40
CA ALA A 363 2.29 -3.64 11.89
C ALA A 363 2.64 -5.00 12.49
N LEU A 364 1.94 -5.34 13.57
CA LEU A 364 2.13 -6.59 14.32
C LEU A 364 0.88 -7.43 14.22
N SER A 365 1.02 -8.67 13.75
CA SER A 365 -0.06 -9.63 13.65
C SER A 365 0.29 -10.91 14.40
N ARG A 366 -0.72 -11.48 15.07
CA ARG A 366 -0.63 -12.75 15.81
C ARG A 366 -1.43 -13.81 15.11
N ARG A 367 -0.97 -15.04 15.15
CA ARG A 367 -1.71 -16.18 14.65
C ARG A 367 -2.80 -16.54 15.64
N VAL A 368 -4.06 -16.33 15.24
CA VAL A 368 -5.25 -16.70 16.01
C VAL A 368 -5.99 -17.75 15.19
N GLU A 369 -6.18 -18.92 15.78
CA GLU A 369 -6.67 -20.12 15.07
C GLU A 369 -5.73 -20.48 13.90
N LYS A 370 -6.12 -20.26 12.66
CA LYS A 370 -5.28 -20.54 11.48
C LYS A 370 -4.90 -19.25 10.70
N HIS A 371 -5.33 -18.07 11.19
CA HIS A 371 -5.20 -16.81 10.47
C HIS A 371 -4.33 -15.80 11.22
N TRP A 372 -3.62 -14.97 10.46
CA TRP A 372 -2.89 -13.85 11.01
C TRP A 372 -3.82 -12.68 11.25
N ARG A 373 -3.98 -12.26 12.51
CA ARG A 373 -4.84 -11.14 12.92
C ARG A 373 -4.01 -9.99 13.42
N LEU A 374 -4.36 -8.79 12.96
CA LEU A 374 -3.73 -7.57 13.43
C LEU A 374 -3.97 -7.39 14.92
N ILE A 375 -2.90 -7.28 15.70
CA ILE A 375 -2.95 -7.05 17.15
C ILE A 375 -2.48 -5.68 17.58
N GLY A 376 -1.74 -4.97 16.71
CA GLY A 376 -1.20 -3.67 17.03
C GLY A 376 -0.17 -3.20 16.02
N TRP A 377 0.56 -2.18 16.43
CA TRP A 377 1.61 -1.57 15.63
C TRP A 377 2.79 -1.17 16.51
N GLY A 378 3.93 -0.93 15.88
CA GLY A 378 5.11 -0.44 16.54
C GLY A 378 5.85 0.61 15.72
N GLN A 379 6.80 1.27 16.37
CA GLN A 379 7.73 2.19 15.74
C GLN A 379 9.15 1.76 16.05
N ILE A 380 10.00 1.66 15.04
CA ILE A 380 11.40 1.26 15.18
C ILE A 380 12.16 2.34 15.94
N ARG A 381 12.81 1.97 17.04
CA ARG A 381 13.64 2.86 17.85
C ARG A 381 15.12 2.65 17.60
N ARG A 382 15.54 1.39 17.52
CA ARG A 382 16.90 0.95 17.20
C ARG A 382 16.89 -0.53 16.83
N GLY A 383 18.01 -1.09 16.47
CA GLY A 383 18.12 -2.51 16.16
C GLY A 383 19.55 -2.96 15.95
N ILE A 384 19.70 -4.22 15.58
CA ILE A 384 20.98 -4.81 15.19
C ILE A 384 21.00 -4.91 13.68
N THR A 385 22.05 -4.36 13.09
CA THR A 385 22.23 -4.31 11.63
C THR A 385 23.26 -5.33 11.17
N VAL A 386 23.13 -5.74 9.91
CA VAL A 386 24.14 -6.49 9.17
C VAL A 386 24.76 -5.57 8.14
N LYS A 387 26.08 -5.48 8.13
CA LYS A 387 26.77 -4.73 7.08
C LYS A 387 26.64 -5.47 5.75
N PRO A 388 26.34 -4.75 4.66
CA PRO A 388 26.36 -5.34 3.34
C PRO A 388 27.73 -5.96 3.05
N THR A 389 27.73 -7.18 2.51
CA THR A 389 28.99 -7.82 2.05
C THR A 389 29.45 -7.10 0.79
N SER A 390 30.67 -6.58 0.77
CA SER A 390 31.28 -6.02 -0.43
C SER A 390 31.38 -7.08 -1.53
N GLN A 391 31.20 -6.65 -2.76
CA GLN A 391 31.58 -7.50 -3.90
C GLN A 391 33.10 -7.65 -3.88
N GLU A 392 33.61 -8.84 -3.63
CA GLU A 392 34.90 -9.26 -4.15
C GLU A 392 34.71 -9.77 -5.57
#